data_aa4d3b737d5991b33a0355ae61403d10
#
_entry.id   aa4d3b737d5991b33a0355ae61403d10
#
_cell.length_a   1.000
_cell.length_b   1.000
_cell.length_c   1.000
_cell.angle_alpha   90.00
_cell.angle_beta   90.00
_cell.angle_gamma   90.00
#
_symmetry.space_group_name_H-M   'P 1'
#
loop_
_entity.id
_entity.type
_entity.pdbx_description
1 polymer ?
#
loop_
_entity_poly.entity_id
_entity_poly.type
_entity_poly.pdbx_seq_one_letter_code
_entity_poly.pdbx_strand_id
1 'polypeptide(L)'
;MVVLPPDFDLKQTILLDGSFGPLAVEWLAHALSSDLTQIDILRSAIDELEAEESKNKLSPAGRVRLGVAYCLLGHYDSALMSLRRGDGGALSQFYIAKSQFALGQYPDALKSYDAAQKAGYNADECSLGRTEVCRYQNKPAEALKQLNKLHGAVEQTAEYLYQRGAVLAQLLYDDEGNLLTDQAVKFYERAVAADKTHPGALFGLAMESERRGNDEEALDLYKKSISRFPTHSGALFNLGVLYEDMGRYDHAIVCFQRVVDEQPTNWRARLFFKDAKASSDMHVDEETQRRKDRMSQILNLPVSDFELSVRSRNCLKTMGIMTLADLCSHTEQDLLASKNFGETSLVEIREMLTLKGLKLGLFAQEKQTADPFDASSLTPEVQATMERPVTDLNLSVRARKCMNRLNIQTIGELVRKTPDEMLECKNFGVTSLNEIREKLIPFNIKLRGE
;
A
#
# COMPACT_ATOMS: atom_id res chain seq x y z
N MET A 1 9.10 -33.00 5.95
CA MET A 1 8.07 -32.48 5.02
C MET A 1 6.76 -33.18 5.39
N VAL A 2 5.77 -32.43 5.85
CA VAL A 2 4.44 -32.99 6.19
C VAL A 2 3.76 -33.34 4.87
N VAL A 3 3.38 -34.61 4.70
CA VAL A 3 2.65 -35.06 3.49
C VAL A 3 1.18 -35.05 3.85
N LEU A 4 0.38 -34.31 3.08
CA LEU A 4 -1.06 -34.31 3.24
C LEU A 4 -1.63 -35.69 2.87
N PRO A 5 -2.60 -36.22 3.63
CA PRO A 5 -3.32 -37.41 3.23
C PRO A 5 -4.01 -37.19 1.87
N PRO A 6 -4.15 -38.23 1.02
CA PRO A 6 -4.76 -38.08 -0.31
C PRO A 6 -6.23 -37.60 -0.24
N ASP A 7 -6.93 -37.88 0.86
CA ASP A 7 -8.33 -37.47 1.09
C ASP A 7 -8.44 -36.32 2.09
N PHE A 8 -7.43 -35.44 2.18
CA PHE A 8 -7.43 -34.34 3.12
C PHE A 8 -8.48 -33.28 2.71
N ASP A 9 -9.45 -33.06 3.58
CA ASP A 9 -10.44 -32.00 3.50
C ASP A 9 -10.30 -31.04 4.69
N LEU A 10 -9.87 -29.81 4.40
CA LEU A 10 -9.65 -28.77 5.41
C LEU A 10 -10.91 -28.48 6.21
N LYS A 11 -12.06 -28.34 5.53
CA LYS A 11 -13.34 -28.01 6.16
C LYS A 11 -13.80 -29.14 7.08
N GLN A 12 -13.74 -30.37 6.64
CA GLN A 12 -14.09 -31.53 7.47
C GLN A 12 -13.15 -31.69 8.68
N THR A 13 -11.86 -31.45 8.50
CA THR A 13 -10.87 -31.51 9.58
C THR A 13 -11.18 -30.53 10.71
N ILE A 14 -11.73 -29.36 10.39
CA ILE A 14 -12.09 -28.35 11.39
C ILE A 14 -13.50 -28.61 11.99
N LEU A 15 -14.46 -29.02 11.18
CA LEU A 15 -15.85 -29.17 11.64
C LEU A 15 -16.11 -30.47 12.41
N LEU A 16 -15.44 -31.57 12.04
CA LEU A 16 -15.68 -32.86 12.66
C LEU A 16 -15.02 -33.01 14.04
N ASP A 17 -15.72 -33.66 14.97
CA ASP A 17 -15.26 -33.96 16.34
C ASP A 17 -14.22 -35.11 16.43
N GLY A 18 -13.63 -35.49 15.31
CA GLY A 18 -12.58 -36.50 15.27
C GLY A 18 -11.32 -36.11 16.05
N SER A 19 -10.24 -36.83 15.87
CA SER A 19 -8.95 -36.59 16.54
C SER A 19 -8.27 -35.29 16.10
N PHE A 20 -8.81 -34.12 16.48
CA PHE A 20 -8.19 -32.84 16.25
C PHE A 20 -7.00 -32.67 17.20
N GLY A 21 -5.79 -32.78 16.67
CA GLY A 21 -4.54 -32.73 17.44
C GLY A 21 -3.44 -31.97 16.67
N PRO A 22 -2.22 -31.96 17.21
CA PRO A 22 -1.10 -31.25 16.60
C PRO A 22 -0.87 -31.58 15.12
N LEU A 23 -0.96 -32.87 14.75
CA LEU A 23 -0.80 -33.31 13.35
C LEU A 23 -1.87 -32.76 12.41
N ALA A 24 -3.14 -32.71 12.87
CA ALA A 24 -4.20 -32.09 12.09
C ALA A 24 -3.93 -30.59 11.83
N VAL A 25 -3.40 -29.90 12.83
CA VAL A 25 -3.06 -28.49 12.68
C VAL A 25 -1.86 -28.27 11.77
N GLU A 26 -0.88 -29.18 11.77
CA GLU A 26 0.21 -29.15 10.80
C GLU A 26 -0.29 -29.33 9.35
N TRP A 27 -1.25 -30.25 9.13
CA TRP A 27 -1.89 -30.42 7.82
C TRP A 27 -2.65 -29.15 7.39
N LEU A 28 -3.41 -28.55 8.29
CA LEU A 28 -4.08 -27.27 8.03
C LEU A 28 -3.10 -26.17 7.64
N ALA A 29 -2.03 -26.00 8.41
CA ALA A 29 -1.01 -25.00 8.13
C ALA A 29 -0.31 -25.26 6.79
N HIS A 30 -0.04 -26.53 6.45
CA HIS A 30 0.53 -26.90 5.18
C HIS A 30 -0.43 -26.62 4.00
N ALA A 31 -1.70 -26.97 4.13
CA ALA A 31 -2.72 -26.71 3.11
C ALA A 31 -2.86 -25.20 2.83
N LEU A 32 -2.97 -24.38 3.88
CA LEU A 32 -3.04 -22.92 3.77
C LEU A 32 -1.80 -22.29 3.14
N SER A 33 -0.63 -22.89 3.35
CA SER A 33 0.61 -22.39 2.74
C SER A 33 0.79 -22.79 1.28
N SER A 34 0.15 -23.87 0.85
CA SER A 34 0.28 -24.40 -0.52
C SER A 34 -0.75 -23.83 -1.49
N ASP A 35 -1.94 -23.47 -1.01
CA ASP A 35 -3.05 -22.99 -1.83
C ASP A 35 -3.85 -21.90 -1.11
N LEU A 36 -3.84 -20.69 -1.68
CA LEU A 36 -4.54 -19.52 -1.14
C LEU A 36 -6.07 -19.68 -1.13
N THR A 37 -6.64 -20.54 -1.99
CA THR A 37 -8.09 -20.81 -2.00
C THR A 37 -8.55 -21.49 -0.72
N GLN A 38 -7.65 -22.19 -0.02
CA GLN A 38 -7.92 -22.82 1.27
C GLN A 38 -8.25 -21.81 2.39
N ILE A 39 -7.81 -20.55 2.23
CA ILE A 39 -8.13 -19.47 3.19
C ILE A 39 -9.64 -19.19 3.21
N ASP A 40 -10.28 -19.14 2.04
CA ASP A 40 -11.72 -18.90 1.97
C ASP A 40 -12.52 -20.09 2.49
N ILE A 41 -12.02 -21.31 2.28
CA ILE A 41 -12.60 -22.53 2.89
C ILE A 41 -12.48 -22.48 4.41
N LEU A 42 -11.32 -22.05 4.94
CA LEU A 42 -11.11 -21.86 6.37
C LEU A 42 -12.07 -20.82 6.97
N ARG A 43 -12.26 -19.69 6.29
CA ARG A 43 -13.23 -18.65 6.70
C ARG A 43 -14.65 -19.20 6.74
N SER A 44 -15.07 -19.94 5.71
CA SER A 44 -16.39 -20.58 5.68
C SER A 44 -16.57 -21.57 6.85
N ALA A 45 -15.54 -22.33 7.20
CA ALA A 45 -15.58 -23.25 8.35
C ALA A 45 -15.68 -22.50 9.69
N ILE A 46 -15.01 -21.36 9.82
CA ILE A 46 -15.11 -20.48 10.99
C ILE A 46 -16.53 -19.94 11.13
N ASP A 47 -17.13 -19.42 10.05
CA ASP A 47 -18.51 -18.90 10.06
C ASP A 47 -19.52 -19.96 10.55
N GLU A 48 -19.33 -21.23 10.16
CA GLU A 48 -20.17 -22.34 10.62
C GLU A 48 -19.99 -22.61 12.13
N LEU A 49 -18.75 -22.64 12.63
CA LEU A 49 -18.47 -22.81 14.06
C LEU A 49 -18.98 -21.64 14.91
N GLU A 50 -18.86 -20.40 14.42
CA GLU A 50 -19.44 -19.20 15.05
C GLU A 50 -20.97 -19.29 15.13
N ALA A 51 -21.62 -19.77 14.07
CA ALA A 51 -23.06 -19.99 14.06
C ALA A 51 -23.50 -21.07 15.07
N GLU A 52 -22.66 -22.09 15.32
CA GLU A 52 -22.91 -23.09 16.38
C GLU A 52 -22.63 -22.49 17.76
N GLU A 53 -21.58 -21.70 17.95
CA GLU A 53 -21.28 -21.03 19.22
C GLU A 53 -22.40 -20.07 19.64
N SER A 54 -22.92 -19.29 18.69
CA SER A 54 -24.03 -18.34 18.92
C SER A 54 -25.31 -19.04 19.42
N LYS A 55 -25.51 -20.31 19.03
CA LYS A 55 -26.62 -21.18 19.48
C LYS A 55 -26.30 -21.93 20.78
N ASN A 56 -25.14 -21.67 21.41
CA ASN A 56 -24.60 -22.41 22.56
C ASN A 56 -24.51 -23.96 22.35
N LYS A 57 -24.30 -24.38 21.10
CA LYS A 57 -24.17 -25.79 20.72
C LYS A 57 -22.73 -26.28 20.61
N LEU A 58 -21.77 -25.34 20.58
CA LEU A 58 -20.36 -25.67 20.36
C LEU A 58 -19.75 -26.32 21.62
N SER A 59 -19.17 -27.51 21.45
CA SER A 59 -18.47 -28.25 22.50
C SER A 59 -17.17 -27.54 22.92
N PRO A 60 -16.59 -27.83 24.12
CA PRO A 60 -15.27 -27.31 24.49
C PRO A 60 -14.18 -27.64 23.46
N ALA A 61 -14.19 -28.85 22.89
CA ALA A 61 -13.29 -29.25 21.80
C ALA A 61 -13.55 -28.45 20.51
N GLY A 62 -14.80 -28.14 20.19
CA GLY A 62 -15.18 -27.26 19.08
C GLY A 62 -14.61 -25.85 19.25
N ARG A 63 -14.63 -25.30 20.47
CA ARG A 63 -14.02 -24.00 20.76
C ARG A 63 -12.50 -24.00 20.60
N VAL A 64 -11.83 -25.11 20.90
CA VAL A 64 -10.39 -25.25 20.61
C VAL A 64 -10.15 -25.24 19.13
N ARG A 65 -10.95 -25.94 18.32
CA ARG A 65 -10.85 -25.92 16.85
C ARG A 65 -11.06 -24.51 16.29
N LEU A 66 -12.11 -23.83 16.74
CA LEU A 66 -12.40 -22.44 16.38
C LEU A 66 -11.24 -21.51 16.75
N GLY A 67 -10.71 -21.63 17.95
CA GLY A 67 -9.59 -20.82 18.41
C GLY A 67 -8.28 -21.07 17.65
N VAL A 68 -7.99 -22.32 17.29
CA VAL A 68 -6.85 -22.67 16.42
C VAL A 68 -7.06 -22.10 15.02
N ALA A 69 -8.26 -22.19 14.45
CA ALA A 69 -8.59 -21.61 13.14
C ALA A 69 -8.40 -20.10 13.13
N TYR A 70 -8.84 -19.38 14.16
CA TYR A 70 -8.55 -17.96 14.32
C TYR A 70 -7.05 -17.67 14.41
N CYS A 71 -6.31 -18.49 15.17
CA CYS A 71 -4.85 -18.32 15.29
C CYS A 71 -4.14 -18.49 13.94
N LEU A 72 -4.59 -19.44 13.12
CA LEU A 72 -4.07 -19.65 11.76
C LEU A 72 -4.37 -18.47 10.82
N LEU A 73 -5.50 -17.76 11.00
CA LEU A 73 -5.82 -16.54 10.27
C LEU A 73 -5.17 -15.27 10.84
N GLY A 74 -4.51 -15.35 12.00
CA GLY A 74 -3.91 -14.18 12.65
C GLY A 74 -4.89 -13.37 13.53
N HIS A 75 -6.11 -13.87 13.76
CA HIS A 75 -7.11 -13.22 14.62
C HIS A 75 -6.88 -13.61 16.10
N TYR A 76 -5.76 -13.16 16.68
CA TYR A 76 -5.27 -13.63 17.99
C TYR A 76 -6.16 -13.28 19.16
N ASP A 77 -6.85 -12.14 19.15
CA ASP A 77 -7.82 -11.77 20.21
C ASP A 77 -9.01 -12.72 20.24
N SER A 78 -9.60 -13.00 19.08
CA SER A 78 -10.69 -13.97 18.94
C SER A 78 -10.24 -15.38 19.30
N ALA A 79 -9.01 -15.75 18.89
CA ALA A 79 -8.40 -17.01 19.26
C ALA A 79 -8.32 -17.18 20.80
N LEU A 80 -7.82 -16.16 21.52
CA LEU A 80 -7.73 -16.18 22.98
C LEU A 80 -9.10 -16.33 23.65
N MET A 81 -10.12 -15.61 23.15
CA MET A 81 -11.46 -15.69 23.71
C MET A 81 -12.05 -17.11 23.58
N SER A 82 -11.87 -17.73 22.42
CA SER A 82 -12.37 -19.08 22.14
C SER A 82 -11.60 -20.16 22.93
N LEU A 83 -10.25 -20.10 22.89
CA LEU A 83 -9.38 -21.09 23.55
C LEU A 83 -9.53 -21.10 25.07
N ARG A 84 -9.70 -19.93 25.71
CA ARG A 84 -9.92 -19.83 27.16
C ARG A 84 -11.23 -20.50 27.63
N ARG A 85 -12.21 -20.62 26.74
CA ARG A 85 -13.49 -21.30 26.96
C ARG A 85 -13.46 -22.77 26.48
N GLY A 86 -12.31 -23.19 25.95
CA GLY A 86 -12.09 -24.56 25.46
C GLY A 86 -11.91 -25.59 26.57
N ASP A 87 -11.23 -26.67 26.23
CA ASP A 87 -11.02 -27.83 27.12
C ASP A 87 -9.88 -27.68 28.14
N GLY A 88 -9.05 -26.61 28.00
CA GLY A 88 -7.85 -26.39 28.82
C GLY A 88 -6.72 -27.40 28.56
N GLY A 89 -6.82 -28.22 27.52
CA GLY A 89 -5.87 -29.27 27.16
C GLY A 89 -4.54 -28.74 26.64
N ALA A 90 -3.64 -29.66 26.34
CA ALA A 90 -2.27 -29.33 25.88
C ALA A 90 -2.24 -28.46 24.61
N LEU A 91 -3.07 -28.79 23.61
CA LEU A 91 -3.21 -28.05 22.37
C LEU A 91 -3.75 -26.64 22.63
N SER A 92 -4.81 -26.53 23.45
CA SER A 92 -5.42 -25.27 23.83
C SER A 92 -4.40 -24.33 24.48
N GLN A 93 -3.63 -24.80 25.46
CA GLN A 93 -2.61 -24.02 26.17
C GLN A 93 -1.49 -23.57 25.24
N PHE A 94 -1.06 -24.42 24.31
CA PHE A 94 -0.04 -24.07 23.33
C PHE A 94 -0.48 -22.95 22.38
N TYR A 95 -1.71 -23.00 21.88
CA TYR A 95 -2.23 -21.97 21.00
C TYR A 95 -2.64 -20.68 21.76
N ILE A 96 -2.99 -20.78 23.04
CA ILE A 96 -3.08 -19.61 23.93
C ILE A 96 -1.71 -18.92 24.02
N ALA A 97 -0.63 -19.69 24.24
CA ALA A 97 0.71 -19.13 24.31
C ALA A 97 1.14 -18.43 23.00
N LYS A 98 0.86 -19.06 21.85
CA LYS A 98 1.11 -18.45 20.54
C LYS A 98 0.34 -17.15 20.33
N SER A 99 -0.94 -17.14 20.68
CA SER A 99 -1.78 -15.95 20.55
C SER A 99 -1.32 -14.82 21.48
N GLN A 100 -0.97 -15.14 22.74
CA GLN A 100 -0.41 -14.17 23.69
C GLN A 100 0.92 -13.62 23.22
N PHE A 101 1.78 -14.45 22.64
CA PHE A 101 3.03 -14.01 22.04
C PHE A 101 2.79 -13.00 20.91
N ALA A 102 1.91 -13.32 19.98
CA ALA A 102 1.56 -12.45 18.85
C ALA A 102 0.98 -11.10 19.31
N LEU A 103 0.25 -11.08 20.43
CA LEU A 103 -0.30 -9.88 21.05
C LEU A 103 0.71 -9.14 21.94
N GLY A 104 1.98 -9.59 22.02
CA GLY A 104 3.02 -8.97 22.85
C GLY A 104 2.87 -9.23 24.35
N GLN A 105 1.99 -10.14 24.78
CA GLN A 105 1.77 -10.52 26.18
C GLN A 105 2.81 -11.57 26.63
N TYR A 106 4.11 -11.23 26.51
CA TYR A 106 5.23 -12.13 26.68
C TYR A 106 5.27 -12.88 28.04
N PRO A 107 5.02 -12.21 29.21
CA PRO A 107 5.05 -12.92 30.50
C PRO A 107 3.97 -14.00 30.60
N ASP A 108 2.81 -13.77 30.02
CA ASP A 108 1.71 -14.74 30.05
C ASP A 108 1.93 -15.86 29.03
N ALA A 109 2.51 -15.55 27.87
CA ALA A 109 2.91 -16.54 26.86
C ALA A 109 3.87 -17.59 27.47
N LEU A 110 4.88 -17.16 28.23
CA LEU A 110 5.81 -18.07 28.92
C LEU A 110 5.08 -19.02 29.87
N LYS A 111 4.13 -18.50 30.69
CA LYS A 111 3.32 -19.33 31.61
C LYS A 111 2.46 -20.34 30.85
N SER A 112 1.88 -19.90 29.73
CA SER A 112 1.02 -20.77 28.91
C SER A 112 1.83 -21.85 28.20
N TYR A 113 3.05 -21.59 27.73
CA TYR A 113 3.96 -22.63 27.22
C TYR A 113 4.34 -23.64 28.31
N ASP A 114 4.59 -23.19 29.55
CA ASP A 114 4.86 -24.09 30.66
C ASP A 114 3.61 -24.95 31.02
N ALA A 115 2.43 -24.37 30.95
CA ALA A 115 1.19 -25.06 31.15
C ALA A 115 0.93 -26.11 30.04
N ALA A 116 1.20 -25.75 28.77
CA ALA A 116 1.09 -26.68 27.65
C ALA A 116 2.02 -27.88 27.79
N GLN A 117 3.27 -27.66 28.17
CA GLN A 117 4.24 -28.72 28.42
C GLN A 117 3.82 -29.64 29.57
N LYS A 118 3.31 -29.07 30.67
CA LYS A 118 2.78 -29.84 31.81
C LYS A 118 1.52 -30.65 31.44
N ALA A 119 0.70 -30.13 30.53
CA ALA A 119 -0.48 -30.82 30.00
C ALA A 119 -0.13 -31.91 28.94
N GLY A 120 1.15 -32.11 28.63
CA GLY A 120 1.62 -33.15 27.73
C GLY A 120 1.83 -32.70 26.26
N TYR A 121 1.87 -31.43 25.99
CA TYR A 121 2.28 -30.96 24.65
C TYR A 121 3.79 -31.22 24.41
N ASN A 122 4.20 -31.25 23.15
CA ASN A 122 5.59 -31.48 22.76
C ASN A 122 6.53 -30.49 23.49
N ALA A 123 7.47 -31.04 24.29
CA ALA A 123 8.38 -30.27 25.12
C ALA A 123 9.36 -29.41 24.28
N ASP A 124 9.79 -29.94 23.12
CA ASP A 124 10.72 -29.26 22.22
C ASP A 124 10.03 -28.04 21.56
N GLU A 125 8.80 -28.20 21.08
CA GLU A 125 8.02 -27.09 20.53
C GLU A 125 7.70 -26.00 21.56
N CYS A 126 7.37 -26.40 22.81
CA CYS A 126 7.20 -25.43 23.89
C CYS A 126 8.50 -24.70 24.20
N SER A 127 9.66 -25.38 24.13
CA SER A 127 10.96 -24.77 24.36
C SER A 127 11.37 -23.81 23.22
N LEU A 128 11.06 -24.16 21.97
CA LEU A 128 11.23 -23.27 20.82
C LEU A 128 10.34 -22.02 20.94
N GLY A 129 9.08 -22.19 21.35
CA GLY A 129 8.20 -21.04 21.59
C GLY A 129 8.71 -20.12 22.72
N ARG A 130 9.21 -20.71 23.84
CA ARG A 130 9.85 -19.91 24.90
C ARG A 130 11.11 -19.19 24.43
N THR A 131 11.90 -19.83 23.58
CA THR A 131 13.08 -19.20 22.95
C THR A 131 12.69 -17.98 22.14
N GLU A 132 11.64 -18.11 21.35
CA GLU A 132 11.12 -17.01 20.56
C GLU A 132 10.66 -15.84 21.45
N VAL A 133 9.89 -16.12 22.50
CA VAL A 133 9.46 -15.10 23.48
C VAL A 133 10.66 -14.41 24.12
N CYS A 134 11.68 -15.15 24.57
CA CYS A 134 12.89 -14.54 25.18
C CYS A 134 13.62 -13.64 24.19
N ARG A 135 13.70 -14.05 22.93
CA ARG A 135 14.32 -13.26 21.87
C ARG A 135 13.59 -11.92 21.65
N TYR A 136 12.25 -11.95 21.60
CA TYR A 136 11.44 -10.72 21.47
C TYR A 136 11.43 -9.84 22.74
N GLN A 137 11.73 -10.42 23.91
CA GLN A 137 12.00 -9.65 25.14
C GLN A 137 13.41 -9.03 25.18
N ASN A 138 14.19 -9.16 24.09
CA ASN A 138 15.60 -8.74 24.03
C ASN A 138 16.48 -9.41 25.08
N LYS A 139 16.28 -10.73 25.29
CA LYS A 139 17.04 -11.58 26.21
C LYS A 139 17.71 -12.75 25.45
N PRO A 140 18.60 -12.47 24.49
CA PRO A 140 19.17 -13.51 23.64
C PRO A 140 20.00 -14.54 24.41
N ALA A 141 20.66 -14.16 25.51
CA ALA A 141 21.40 -15.10 26.35
C ALA A 141 20.51 -16.15 27.06
N GLU A 142 19.28 -15.74 27.47
CA GLU A 142 18.28 -16.68 28.01
C GLU A 142 17.74 -17.59 26.92
N ALA A 143 17.48 -17.03 25.74
CA ALA A 143 17.03 -17.77 24.57
C ALA A 143 18.08 -18.85 24.16
N LEU A 144 19.37 -18.49 24.13
CA LEU A 144 20.45 -19.45 23.85
C LEU A 144 20.50 -20.58 24.89
N LYS A 145 20.30 -20.28 26.17
CA LYS A 145 20.23 -21.29 27.22
C LYS A 145 19.07 -22.29 27.04
N GLN A 146 17.92 -21.81 26.51
CA GLN A 146 16.80 -22.71 26.19
C GLN A 146 17.14 -23.64 25.01
N LEU A 147 17.72 -23.08 23.93
CA LEU A 147 18.14 -23.87 22.77
C LEU A 147 19.20 -24.91 23.11
N ASN A 148 20.17 -24.59 23.97
CA ASN A 148 21.22 -25.53 24.39
C ASN A 148 20.72 -26.69 25.25
N LYS A 149 19.47 -26.71 25.68
CA LYS A 149 18.81 -27.85 26.36
C LYS A 149 18.17 -28.83 25.39
N LEU A 150 18.00 -28.45 24.15
CA LEU A 150 17.39 -29.25 23.11
C LEU A 150 18.44 -30.08 22.41
N HIS A 151 18.22 -31.38 22.30
CA HIS A 151 19.16 -32.34 21.70
C HIS A 151 18.44 -33.36 20.82
N GLY A 152 19.17 -33.88 19.83
CA GLY A 152 18.68 -34.95 18.97
C GLY A 152 18.02 -34.48 17.69
N ALA A 153 16.90 -35.10 17.32
CA ALA A 153 16.25 -34.82 16.03
C ALA A 153 15.79 -33.35 15.86
N VAL A 154 15.42 -32.68 16.96
CA VAL A 154 14.97 -31.30 16.96
C VAL A 154 16.03 -30.33 16.42
N GLU A 155 17.33 -30.60 16.65
CA GLU A 155 18.46 -29.78 16.20
C GLU A 155 18.57 -29.68 14.67
N GLN A 156 17.93 -30.59 13.94
CA GLN A 156 17.91 -30.62 12.48
C GLN A 156 16.62 -30.01 11.90
N THR A 157 15.68 -29.60 12.74
CA THR A 157 14.46 -28.95 12.27
C THR A 157 14.73 -27.53 11.80
N ALA A 158 14.01 -27.08 10.76
CA ALA A 158 14.15 -25.74 10.21
C ALA A 158 13.90 -24.66 11.27
N GLU A 159 12.90 -24.88 12.15
CA GLU A 159 12.56 -23.96 13.22
C GLU A 159 13.69 -23.80 14.25
N TYR A 160 14.28 -24.89 14.73
CA TYR A 160 15.41 -24.84 15.66
C TYR A 160 16.61 -24.11 15.04
N LEU A 161 16.96 -24.46 13.78
CA LEU A 161 18.08 -23.86 13.07
C LEU A 161 17.84 -22.35 12.87
N TYR A 162 16.62 -21.95 12.51
CA TYR A 162 16.22 -20.55 12.41
C TYR A 162 16.35 -19.83 13.74
N GLN A 163 15.75 -20.36 14.82
CA GLN A 163 15.80 -19.74 16.14
C GLN A 163 17.26 -19.59 16.62
N ARG A 164 18.10 -20.58 16.38
CA ARG A 164 19.52 -20.50 16.74
C ARG A 164 20.24 -19.42 15.97
N GLY A 165 20.04 -19.32 14.65
CA GLY A 165 20.57 -18.23 13.83
C GLY A 165 20.11 -16.86 14.30
N ALA A 166 18.81 -16.73 14.60
CA ALA A 166 18.22 -15.47 15.05
C ALA A 166 18.76 -15.01 16.42
N VAL A 167 19.00 -15.96 17.34
CA VAL A 167 19.62 -15.65 18.64
C VAL A 167 21.07 -15.19 18.47
N LEU A 168 21.85 -15.87 17.64
CA LEU A 168 23.24 -15.49 17.37
C LEU A 168 23.33 -14.13 16.68
N ALA A 169 22.43 -13.83 15.75
CA ALA A 169 22.36 -12.52 15.11
C ALA A 169 22.02 -11.39 16.10
N GLN A 170 21.25 -11.68 17.16
CA GLN A 170 20.97 -10.70 18.23
C GLN A 170 22.11 -10.54 19.23
N LEU A 171 22.86 -11.60 19.52
CA LEU A 171 24.01 -11.53 20.42
C LEU A 171 25.17 -10.74 19.82
N LEU A 172 25.34 -10.77 18.50
CA LEU A 172 26.38 -10.13 17.70
C LEU A 172 27.80 -10.67 17.99
N TYR A 173 28.18 -10.80 19.27
CA TYR A 173 29.49 -11.24 19.72
C TYR A 173 29.37 -12.39 20.74
N ASP A 174 30.34 -13.30 20.72
CA ASP A 174 30.50 -14.31 21.77
C ASP A 174 31.21 -13.73 23.00
N ASP A 175 31.41 -14.58 24.03
CA ASP A 175 32.13 -14.20 25.27
C ASP A 175 33.63 -13.89 25.04
N GLU A 176 34.17 -14.31 23.89
CA GLU A 176 35.57 -14.08 23.47
C GLU A 176 35.68 -12.83 22.56
N GLY A 177 34.55 -12.19 22.19
CA GLY A 177 34.50 -11.03 21.33
C GLY A 177 34.53 -11.33 19.83
N ASN A 178 34.32 -12.60 19.40
CA ASN A 178 34.22 -12.95 18.01
C ASN A 178 32.83 -12.65 17.45
N LEU A 179 32.75 -12.13 16.22
CA LEU A 179 31.51 -11.81 15.55
C LEU A 179 30.72 -13.09 15.19
N LEU A 180 29.47 -13.16 15.60
CA LEU A 180 28.59 -14.31 15.40
C LEU A 180 27.76 -14.27 14.12
N THR A 181 27.82 -13.19 13.37
CA THR A 181 26.99 -12.97 12.17
C THR A 181 27.16 -14.07 11.12
N ASP A 182 28.40 -14.46 10.83
CA ASP A 182 28.67 -15.54 9.85
C ASP A 182 28.16 -16.90 10.32
N GLN A 183 28.16 -17.13 11.63
CA GLN A 183 27.56 -18.34 12.19
C GLN A 183 26.05 -18.31 12.07
N ALA A 184 25.42 -17.14 12.31
CA ALA A 184 24.00 -16.96 12.15
C ALA A 184 23.55 -17.23 10.71
N VAL A 185 24.28 -16.70 9.72
CA VAL A 185 24.03 -16.97 8.27
C VAL A 185 24.06 -18.46 7.97
N LYS A 186 25.09 -19.19 8.43
CA LYS A 186 25.18 -20.66 8.23
C LYS A 186 23.97 -21.40 8.82
N PHE A 187 23.45 -20.95 9.96
CA PHE A 187 22.25 -21.54 10.55
C PHE A 187 20.99 -21.22 9.73
N TYR A 188 20.85 -20.01 9.20
CA TYR A 188 19.75 -19.66 8.29
C TYR A 188 19.81 -20.47 6.99
N GLU A 189 21.00 -20.62 6.38
CA GLU A 189 21.18 -21.43 5.19
C GLU A 189 20.79 -22.91 5.42
N ARG A 190 21.18 -23.47 6.57
CA ARG A 190 20.79 -24.83 6.96
C ARG A 190 19.27 -24.92 7.21
N ALA A 191 18.67 -23.91 7.79
CA ALA A 191 17.23 -23.85 7.98
C ALA A 191 16.48 -23.84 6.63
N VAL A 192 16.93 -23.04 5.66
CA VAL A 192 16.39 -23.01 4.29
C VAL A 192 16.66 -24.32 3.54
N ALA A 193 17.77 -25.00 3.81
CA ALA A 193 18.02 -26.33 3.24
C ALA A 193 17.05 -27.39 3.80
N ALA A 194 16.64 -27.28 5.07
CA ALA A 194 15.67 -28.16 5.70
C ALA A 194 14.23 -27.85 5.27
N ASP A 195 13.87 -26.55 5.18
CA ASP A 195 12.58 -26.05 4.65
C ASP A 195 12.84 -24.82 3.74
N LYS A 196 12.74 -25.04 2.43
CA LYS A 196 13.00 -24.01 1.39
C LYS A 196 12.07 -22.80 1.48
N THR A 197 10.95 -22.94 2.15
CA THR A 197 9.92 -21.90 2.28
C THR A 197 9.82 -21.35 3.70
N HIS A 198 10.78 -21.64 4.58
CA HIS A 198 10.75 -21.19 5.97
C HIS A 198 10.82 -19.65 6.07
N PRO A 199 9.74 -18.96 6.48
CA PRO A 199 9.64 -17.50 6.33
C PRO A 199 10.71 -16.75 7.15
N GLY A 200 10.91 -17.17 8.41
CA GLY A 200 11.87 -16.51 9.32
C GLY A 200 13.33 -16.69 8.88
N ALA A 201 13.70 -17.87 8.34
CA ALA A 201 15.07 -18.11 7.87
C ALA A 201 15.37 -17.31 6.60
N LEU A 202 14.42 -17.26 5.66
CA LEU A 202 14.52 -16.43 4.45
C LEU A 202 14.59 -14.93 4.82
N PHE A 203 13.82 -14.49 5.80
CA PHE A 203 13.88 -13.13 6.33
C PHE A 203 15.25 -12.82 6.93
N GLY A 204 15.82 -13.75 7.72
CA GLY A 204 17.15 -13.58 8.32
C GLY A 204 18.25 -13.46 7.26
N LEU A 205 18.21 -14.28 6.22
CA LEU A 205 19.13 -14.17 5.08
C LEU A 205 18.95 -12.88 4.31
N ALA A 206 17.71 -12.47 4.07
CA ALA A 206 17.41 -11.22 3.38
C ALA A 206 17.99 -9.99 4.11
N MET A 207 17.83 -9.93 5.43
CA MET A 207 18.41 -8.87 6.25
C MET A 207 19.95 -8.83 6.19
N GLU A 208 20.60 -10.01 6.14
CA GLU A 208 22.05 -10.06 6.03
C GLU A 208 22.54 -9.70 4.62
N SER A 209 21.80 -10.05 3.56
CA SER A 209 22.12 -9.64 2.20
C SER A 209 21.96 -8.12 2.04
N GLU A 210 20.88 -7.54 2.57
CA GLU A 210 20.66 -6.08 2.61
C GLU A 210 21.79 -5.35 3.36
N ARG A 211 22.18 -5.86 4.54
CA ARG A 211 23.31 -5.29 5.32
C ARG A 211 24.64 -5.31 4.56
N ARG A 212 24.82 -6.28 3.67
CA ARG A 212 26.02 -6.41 2.80
C ARG A 212 25.91 -5.59 1.51
N GLY A 213 24.78 -4.92 1.28
CA GLY A 213 24.50 -4.14 0.07
C GLY A 213 24.08 -4.97 -1.15
N ASN A 214 23.64 -6.22 -0.93
CA ASN A 214 23.15 -7.11 -1.98
C ASN A 214 21.62 -6.97 -2.11
N ASP A 215 21.14 -5.79 -2.54
CA ASP A 215 19.72 -5.43 -2.53
C ASP A 215 18.87 -6.33 -3.46
N GLU A 216 19.41 -6.77 -4.59
CA GLU A 216 18.70 -7.69 -5.51
C GLU A 216 18.46 -9.06 -4.87
N GLU A 217 19.46 -9.61 -4.19
CA GLU A 217 19.33 -10.86 -3.47
C GLU A 217 18.39 -10.72 -2.28
N ALA A 218 18.48 -9.63 -1.51
CA ALA A 218 17.59 -9.33 -0.41
C ALA A 218 16.14 -9.24 -0.89
N LEU A 219 15.89 -8.57 -2.03
CA LEU A 219 14.58 -8.46 -2.66
C LEU A 219 13.96 -9.83 -2.96
N ASP A 220 14.73 -10.73 -3.55
CA ASP A 220 14.28 -12.09 -3.89
C ASP A 220 14.00 -12.94 -2.63
N LEU A 221 14.84 -12.83 -1.61
CA LEU A 221 14.68 -13.53 -0.34
C LEU A 221 13.46 -13.01 0.43
N TYR A 222 13.23 -11.69 0.49
CA TYR A 222 12.02 -11.12 1.08
C TYR A 222 10.75 -11.60 0.35
N LYS A 223 10.74 -11.59 -0.98
CA LYS A 223 9.61 -12.11 -1.77
C LYS A 223 9.31 -13.58 -1.46
N LYS A 224 10.35 -14.42 -1.34
CA LYS A 224 10.19 -15.82 -0.95
C LYS A 224 9.66 -15.95 0.48
N SER A 225 10.14 -15.10 1.41
CA SER A 225 9.68 -15.10 2.80
C SER A 225 8.20 -14.79 2.94
N ILE A 226 7.66 -13.89 2.11
CA ILE A 226 6.24 -13.51 2.16
C ILE A 226 5.31 -14.40 1.32
N SER A 227 5.86 -15.38 0.59
CA SER A 227 5.06 -16.25 -0.28
C SER A 227 4.23 -17.28 0.49
N ARG A 228 4.60 -17.60 1.74
CA ARG A 228 3.91 -18.55 2.60
C ARG A 228 2.91 -17.85 3.52
N PHE A 229 1.75 -18.44 3.69
CA PHE A 229 0.76 -17.99 4.68
C PHE A 229 0.98 -18.72 6.02
N PRO A 230 0.83 -18.04 7.19
CA PRO A 230 0.64 -16.59 7.33
C PRO A 230 1.88 -15.79 6.91
N THR A 231 1.62 -14.64 6.30
CA THR A 231 2.70 -13.78 5.78
C THR A 231 3.59 -13.27 6.91
N HIS A 232 4.91 -13.31 6.71
CA HIS A 232 5.86 -12.76 7.68
C HIS A 232 5.83 -11.23 7.63
N SER A 233 5.16 -10.60 8.60
CA SER A 233 4.93 -9.14 8.62
C SER A 233 6.22 -8.32 8.62
N GLY A 234 7.28 -8.79 9.30
CA GLY A 234 8.59 -8.14 9.27
C GLY A 234 9.23 -8.15 7.89
N ALA A 235 9.13 -9.27 7.15
CA ALA A 235 9.64 -9.37 5.78
C ALA A 235 8.84 -8.47 4.83
N LEU A 236 7.54 -8.41 5.00
CA LEU A 236 6.67 -7.54 4.21
C LEU A 236 6.98 -6.06 4.45
N PHE A 237 7.24 -5.68 5.71
CA PHE A 237 7.64 -4.31 6.06
C PHE A 237 8.99 -3.94 5.45
N ASN A 238 10.03 -4.78 5.63
CA ASN A 238 11.36 -4.50 5.09
C ASN A 238 11.38 -4.53 3.55
N LEU A 239 10.59 -5.40 2.93
CA LEU A 239 10.39 -5.38 1.47
C LEU A 239 9.83 -4.03 1.01
N GLY A 240 8.88 -3.46 1.77
CA GLY A 240 8.35 -2.12 1.52
C GLY A 240 9.42 -1.04 1.61
N VAL A 241 10.27 -1.08 2.64
CA VAL A 241 11.40 -0.14 2.80
C VAL A 241 12.37 -0.27 1.63
N LEU A 242 12.75 -1.50 1.26
CA LEU A 242 13.67 -1.72 0.13
C LEU A 242 13.09 -1.22 -1.20
N TYR A 243 11.77 -1.37 -1.42
CA TYR A 243 11.12 -0.78 -2.59
C TYR A 243 11.11 0.75 -2.56
N GLU A 244 10.94 1.36 -1.39
CA GLU A 244 11.02 2.82 -1.21
C GLU A 244 12.42 3.34 -1.54
N ASP A 245 13.47 2.68 -1.02
CA ASP A 245 14.87 3.01 -1.31
C ASP A 245 15.21 2.87 -2.80
N MET A 246 14.59 1.92 -3.50
CA MET A 246 14.69 1.76 -4.95
C MET A 246 13.83 2.77 -5.76
N GLY A 247 13.09 3.66 -5.11
CA GLY A 247 12.16 4.58 -5.76
C GLY A 247 10.88 3.92 -6.32
N ARG A 248 10.60 2.66 -5.95
CA ARG A 248 9.41 1.92 -6.40
C ARG A 248 8.25 2.12 -5.41
N TYR A 249 7.79 3.35 -5.31
CA TYR A 249 6.80 3.76 -4.29
C TYR A 249 5.48 2.99 -4.37
N ASP A 250 4.99 2.64 -5.56
CA ASP A 250 3.74 1.88 -5.72
C ASP A 250 3.82 0.50 -5.06
N HIS A 251 4.97 -0.19 -5.21
CA HIS A 251 5.19 -1.49 -4.57
C HIS A 251 5.35 -1.36 -3.06
N ALA A 252 6.03 -0.30 -2.60
CA ALA A 252 6.18 0.02 -1.19
C ALA A 252 4.82 0.28 -0.52
N ILE A 253 3.96 1.07 -1.17
CA ILE A 253 2.59 1.35 -0.71
C ILE A 253 1.80 0.06 -0.49
N VAL A 254 1.83 -0.88 -1.46
CA VAL A 254 1.13 -2.17 -1.35
C VAL A 254 1.65 -2.99 -0.17
N CYS A 255 2.98 -3.04 0.04
CA CYS A 255 3.58 -3.74 1.16
C CYS A 255 3.15 -3.14 2.51
N PHE A 256 3.29 -1.82 2.67
CA PHE A 256 2.93 -1.14 3.92
C PHE A 256 1.44 -1.17 4.20
N GLN A 257 0.58 -1.05 3.17
CA GLN A 257 -0.87 -1.17 3.32
C GLN A 257 -1.25 -2.53 3.90
N ARG A 258 -0.69 -3.62 3.38
CA ARG A 258 -0.94 -4.97 3.90
C ARG A 258 -0.51 -5.11 5.36
N VAL A 259 0.64 -4.53 5.74
CA VAL A 259 1.07 -4.54 7.16
C VAL A 259 0.10 -3.74 8.03
N VAL A 260 -0.40 -2.60 7.56
CA VAL A 260 -1.37 -1.76 8.30
C VAL A 260 -2.72 -2.48 8.43
N ASP A 261 -3.16 -3.21 7.40
CA ASP A 261 -4.41 -3.96 7.41
C ASP A 261 -4.36 -5.12 8.41
N GLU A 262 -3.21 -5.83 8.50
CA GLU A 262 -2.98 -6.90 9.48
C GLU A 262 -2.75 -6.37 10.90
N GLN A 263 -2.05 -5.25 11.04
CA GLN A 263 -1.66 -4.64 12.31
C GLN A 263 -2.01 -3.15 12.37
N PRO A 264 -3.28 -2.78 12.56
CA PRO A 264 -3.71 -1.36 12.54
C PRO A 264 -3.04 -0.49 13.61
N THR A 265 -2.51 -1.09 14.67
CA THR A 265 -1.80 -0.40 15.76
C THR A 265 -0.32 -0.14 15.44
N ASN A 266 0.22 -0.72 14.38
CA ASN A 266 1.61 -0.55 13.97
C ASN A 266 1.85 0.86 13.42
N TRP A 267 2.28 1.76 14.31
CA TRP A 267 2.51 3.17 13.98
C TRP A 267 3.61 3.38 12.95
N ARG A 268 4.66 2.50 12.93
CA ARG A 268 5.75 2.57 11.96
C ARG A 268 5.22 2.28 10.55
N ALA A 269 4.48 1.20 10.38
CA ALA A 269 3.91 0.85 9.08
C ALA A 269 2.98 1.96 8.55
N ARG A 270 2.18 2.58 9.43
CA ARG A 270 1.33 3.73 9.04
C ARG A 270 2.13 4.95 8.64
N LEU A 271 3.28 5.21 9.30
CA LEU A 271 4.15 6.33 8.95
C LEU A 271 4.77 6.10 7.58
N PHE A 272 5.43 4.95 7.37
CA PHE A 272 6.04 4.60 6.09
C PHE A 272 5.03 4.54 4.93
N PHE A 273 3.83 4.01 5.18
CA PHE A 273 2.75 4.04 4.19
C PHE A 273 2.39 5.47 3.74
N LYS A 274 2.29 6.39 4.70
CA LYS A 274 1.99 7.80 4.42
C LYS A 274 3.11 8.49 3.66
N ASP A 275 4.35 8.19 4.02
CA ASP A 275 5.54 8.78 3.41
C ASP A 275 5.73 8.25 1.97
N ALA A 276 5.60 6.94 1.75
CA ALA A 276 5.65 6.34 0.41
C ALA A 276 4.55 6.90 -0.52
N LYS A 277 3.33 7.09 0.01
CA LYS A 277 2.24 7.70 -0.75
C LYS A 277 2.54 9.15 -1.11
N ALA A 278 3.07 9.94 -0.19
CA ALA A 278 3.47 11.33 -0.46
C ALA A 278 4.60 11.40 -1.50
N SER A 279 5.55 10.45 -1.45
CA SER A 279 6.66 10.38 -2.41
C SER A 279 6.19 9.96 -3.80
N SER A 280 5.24 9.04 -3.92
CA SER A 280 4.61 8.66 -5.18
C SER A 280 3.89 9.84 -5.82
N ASP A 281 3.06 10.56 -5.05
CA ASP A 281 2.35 11.76 -5.53
C ASP A 281 3.33 12.86 -5.99
N MET A 282 4.47 13.03 -5.29
CA MET A 282 5.48 14.03 -5.62
C MET A 282 6.22 13.69 -6.92
N HIS A 283 6.51 12.42 -7.18
CA HIS A 283 7.16 11.97 -8.40
C HIS A 283 6.27 12.18 -9.63
N VAL A 284 4.96 11.92 -9.51
CA VAL A 284 3.96 12.19 -10.56
C VAL A 284 3.88 13.69 -10.84
N ASP A 285 3.86 14.54 -9.81
CA ASP A 285 3.83 16.00 -9.95
C ASP A 285 5.07 16.54 -10.68
N GLU A 286 6.27 16.04 -10.37
CA GLU A 286 7.50 16.45 -11.06
C GLU A 286 7.50 16.08 -12.55
N GLU A 287 7.06 14.88 -12.89
CA GLU A 287 7.00 14.44 -14.29
C GLU A 287 5.97 15.26 -15.09
N THR A 288 4.82 15.51 -14.48
CA THR A 288 3.79 16.37 -15.04
C THR A 288 4.30 17.81 -15.22
N GLN A 289 5.02 18.34 -14.23
CA GLN A 289 5.62 19.66 -14.32
C GLN A 289 6.69 19.73 -15.42
N ARG A 290 7.57 18.74 -15.51
CA ARG A 290 8.58 18.66 -16.59
C ARG A 290 7.95 18.59 -17.99
N ARG A 291 6.80 17.89 -18.13
CA ARG A 291 6.04 17.86 -19.40
C ARG A 291 5.46 19.24 -19.72
N LYS A 292 4.85 19.90 -18.73
CA LYS A 292 4.32 21.27 -18.88
C LYS A 292 5.44 22.27 -19.25
N ASP A 293 6.58 22.19 -18.59
CA ASP A 293 7.73 23.06 -18.85
C ASP A 293 8.29 22.85 -20.26
N ARG A 294 8.45 21.60 -20.71
CA ARG A 294 8.87 21.29 -22.09
C ARG A 294 7.85 21.80 -23.10
N MET A 295 6.57 21.62 -22.88
CA MET A 295 5.52 22.12 -23.77
C MET A 295 5.56 23.65 -23.84
N SER A 296 5.69 24.32 -22.69
CA SER A 296 5.82 25.77 -22.62
C SER A 296 7.07 26.28 -23.38
N GLN A 297 8.20 25.59 -23.25
CA GLN A 297 9.41 25.93 -24.00
C GLN A 297 9.22 25.82 -25.53
N ILE A 298 8.55 24.73 -25.98
CA ILE A 298 8.26 24.55 -27.41
C ILE A 298 7.29 25.62 -27.92
N LEU A 299 6.25 25.94 -27.17
CA LEU A 299 5.24 26.92 -27.55
C LEU A 299 5.81 28.36 -27.67
N ASN A 300 6.83 28.69 -26.87
CA ASN A 300 7.50 29.98 -26.88
C ASN A 300 8.54 30.13 -27.99
N LEU A 301 8.82 29.10 -28.79
CA LEU A 301 9.74 29.22 -29.92
C LEU A 301 9.17 30.18 -30.95
N PRO A 302 10.01 31.16 -31.43
CA PRO A 302 9.58 32.09 -32.46
C PRO A 302 9.42 31.37 -33.80
N VAL A 303 8.37 31.73 -34.52
CA VAL A 303 8.08 31.18 -35.86
C VAL A 303 9.19 31.50 -36.87
N SER A 304 9.98 32.53 -36.63
CA SER A 304 11.13 32.91 -37.47
C SER A 304 12.26 31.88 -37.51
N ASP A 305 12.35 31.02 -36.47
CA ASP A 305 13.43 30.04 -36.32
C ASP A 305 13.22 28.80 -37.20
N PHE A 306 12.08 28.73 -37.86
CA PHE A 306 11.74 27.61 -38.73
C PHE A 306 11.96 27.93 -40.20
N GLU A 307 12.34 26.92 -41.00
CA GLU A 307 12.56 27.03 -42.44
C GLU A 307 11.22 27.14 -43.20
N LEU A 308 10.56 28.28 -43.06
CA LEU A 308 9.35 28.63 -43.78
C LEU A 308 9.67 29.46 -45.02
N SER A 309 8.86 29.29 -46.06
CA SER A 309 8.98 30.14 -47.26
C SER A 309 8.82 31.62 -46.91
N VAL A 310 9.45 32.50 -47.70
CA VAL A 310 9.37 33.98 -47.54
C VAL A 310 7.91 34.42 -47.50
N ARG A 311 7.06 33.78 -48.29
CA ARG A 311 5.63 34.08 -48.36
C ARG A 311 4.90 33.72 -47.06
N SER A 312 5.09 32.50 -46.53
CA SER A 312 4.50 32.07 -45.28
C SER A 312 4.94 32.92 -44.11
N ARG A 313 6.25 33.22 -44.04
CA ARG A 313 6.83 34.08 -42.98
C ARG A 313 6.25 35.49 -42.98
N ASN A 314 6.14 36.13 -44.17
CA ASN A 314 5.56 37.46 -44.27
C ASN A 314 4.08 37.50 -43.93
N CYS A 315 3.31 36.48 -44.30
CA CYS A 315 1.89 36.38 -43.93
C CYS A 315 1.73 36.27 -42.43
N LEU A 316 2.47 35.35 -41.77
CA LEU A 316 2.40 35.17 -40.30
C LEU A 316 2.80 36.46 -39.56
N LYS A 317 3.84 37.16 -40.02
CA LYS A 317 4.25 38.46 -39.48
C LYS A 317 3.16 39.53 -39.63
N THR A 318 2.45 39.56 -40.75
CA THR A 318 1.35 40.49 -40.98
C THR A 318 0.15 40.21 -40.10
N MET A 319 -0.05 38.96 -39.75
CA MET A 319 -1.10 38.50 -38.80
C MET A 319 -0.72 38.67 -37.33
N GLY A 320 0.52 39.12 -37.05
CA GLY A 320 1.02 39.28 -35.67
C GLY A 320 1.36 37.98 -34.98
N ILE A 321 1.49 36.86 -35.71
CA ILE A 321 1.82 35.55 -35.20
C ILE A 321 3.34 35.46 -35.07
N MET A 322 3.85 35.50 -33.85
CA MET A 322 5.30 35.53 -33.57
C MET A 322 5.80 34.21 -32.99
N THR A 323 5.00 33.46 -32.25
CA THR A 323 5.36 32.23 -31.55
C THR A 323 4.54 31.03 -32.03
N LEU A 324 4.99 29.81 -31.72
CA LEU A 324 4.19 28.61 -31.97
C LEU A 324 2.89 28.60 -31.16
N ALA A 325 2.87 29.21 -29.97
CA ALA A 325 1.66 29.39 -29.18
C ALA A 325 0.62 30.24 -29.93
N ASP A 326 1.05 31.37 -30.50
CA ASP A 326 0.17 32.21 -31.31
C ASP A 326 -0.38 31.43 -32.51
N LEU A 327 0.50 30.67 -33.19
CA LEU A 327 0.12 29.87 -34.36
C LEU A 327 -0.90 28.77 -34.02
N CYS A 328 -0.71 28.06 -32.88
CA CYS A 328 -1.66 27.04 -32.38
C CYS A 328 -2.99 27.64 -31.93
N SER A 329 -3.08 28.92 -31.67
CA SER A 329 -4.34 29.61 -31.32
C SER A 329 -5.22 29.92 -32.54
N HIS A 330 -4.68 29.80 -33.77
CA HIS A 330 -5.42 30.06 -35.00
C HIS A 330 -5.86 28.74 -35.65
N THR A 331 -7.06 28.78 -36.23
CA THR A 331 -7.57 27.63 -37.02
C THR A 331 -7.03 27.70 -38.47
N GLU A 332 -7.14 26.59 -39.21
CA GLU A 332 -6.81 26.57 -40.63
C GLU A 332 -7.63 27.59 -41.44
N GLN A 333 -8.89 27.80 -41.05
CA GLN A 333 -9.81 28.75 -41.68
C GLN A 333 -9.34 30.21 -41.46
N ASP A 334 -8.87 30.52 -40.24
CA ASP A 334 -8.35 31.85 -39.92
C ASP A 334 -7.12 32.19 -40.74
N LEU A 335 -6.23 31.23 -40.95
CA LEU A 335 -5.03 31.39 -41.75
C LEU A 335 -5.39 31.57 -43.25
N LEU A 336 -6.30 30.78 -43.78
CA LEU A 336 -6.76 30.86 -45.16
C LEU A 336 -7.55 32.13 -45.47
N ALA A 337 -8.22 32.73 -44.49
CA ALA A 337 -8.93 33.99 -44.62
C ALA A 337 -7.97 35.19 -44.83
N SER A 338 -6.68 35.02 -44.53
CA SER A 338 -5.68 36.06 -44.68
C SER A 338 -5.29 36.28 -46.13
N LYS A 339 -5.21 37.55 -46.51
CA LYS A 339 -4.81 37.95 -47.89
C LYS A 339 -3.40 37.46 -48.19
N ASN A 340 -3.21 36.77 -49.31
CA ASN A 340 -1.95 36.16 -49.76
C ASN A 340 -1.48 34.89 -49.04
N PHE A 341 -2.28 34.27 -48.19
CA PHE A 341 -2.02 32.96 -47.61
C PHE A 341 -2.76 31.87 -48.42
N GLY A 342 -2.08 30.81 -48.84
CA GLY A 342 -2.64 29.76 -49.68
C GLY A 342 -2.41 28.37 -49.12
N GLU A 343 -3.03 27.37 -49.75
CA GLU A 343 -2.96 25.96 -49.33
C GLU A 343 -1.51 25.42 -49.23
N THR A 344 -0.61 25.86 -50.13
CA THR A 344 0.80 25.45 -50.06
C THR A 344 1.49 25.92 -48.80
N SER A 345 1.19 27.15 -48.32
CA SER A 345 1.69 27.69 -47.07
C SER A 345 1.06 26.99 -45.85
N LEU A 346 -0.19 26.55 -45.97
CA LEU A 346 -0.87 25.79 -44.93
C LEU A 346 -0.24 24.42 -44.76
N VAL A 347 0.08 23.72 -45.84
CA VAL A 347 0.75 22.41 -45.80
C VAL A 347 2.12 22.53 -45.13
N GLU A 348 2.92 23.55 -45.51
CA GLU A 348 4.22 23.80 -44.93
C GLU A 348 4.16 24.02 -43.40
N ILE A 349 3.19 24.80 -42.92
CA ILE A 349 2.97 25.06 -41.50
C ILE A 349 2.49 23.81 -40.78
N ARG A 350 1.59 23.03 -41.41
CA ARG A 350 1.07 21.78 -40.83
C ARG A 350 2.20 20.75 -40.66
N GLU A 351 3.06 20.60 -41.63
CA GLU A 351 4.22 19.71 -41.56
C GLU A 351 5.18 20.15 -40.44
N MET A 352 5.48 21.42 -40.37
CA MET A 352 6.33 21.98 -39.31
C MET A 352 5.77 21.75 -37.91
N LEU A 353 4.47 22.00 -37.70
CA LEU A 353 3.81 21.77 -36.41
C LEU A 353 3.77 20.28 -36.06
N THR A 354 3.50 19.39 -37.03
CA THR A 354 3.46 17.93 -36.82
C THR A 354 4.81 17.41 -36.37
N LEU A 355 5.92 17.91 -36.91
CA LEU A 355 7.28 17.56 -36.47
C LEU A 355 7.54 17.93 -34.98
N LYS A 356 6.81 18.90 -34.43
CA LYS A 356 6.87 19.31 -33.02
C LYS A 356 5.76 18.70 -32.16
N GLY A 357 4.93 17.83 -32.73
CA GLY A 357 3.78 17.21 -32.03
C GLY A 357 2.63 18.19 -31.77
N LEU A 358 2.58 19.31 -32.50
CA LEU A 358 1.56 20.35 -32.37
C LEU A 358 0.56 20.30 -33.53
N LYS A 359 -0.61 20.93 -33.35
CA LYS A 359 -1.64 21.08 -34.40
C LYS A 359 -2.22 22.47 -34.37
N LEU A 360 -2.65 22.96 -35.54
CA LEU A 360 -3.41 24.20 -35.66
C LEU A 360 -4.73 24.08 -34.90
N GLY A 361 -5.17 25.16 -34.27
CA GLY A 361 -6.43 25.20 -33.53
C GLY A 361 -6.38 24.48 -32.15
N LEU A 362 -5.19 24.06 -31.69
CA LEU A 362 -5.05 23.41 -30.41
C LEU A 362 -5.64 24.24 -29.26
N PHE A 363 -5.50 25.55 -29.30
CA PHE A 363 -6.05 26.51 -28.33
C PHE A 363 -7.20 27.36 -28.88
N ALA A 364 -7.67 27.10 -30.09
CA ALA A 364 -8.75 27.86 -30.71
C ALA A 364 -10.12 27.63 -30.01
N GLN A 365 -10.31 26.46 -29.39
CA GLN A 365 -11.53 26.14 -28.63
C GLN A 365 -11.65 26.91 -27.33
N GLU A 366 -10.54 27.36 -26.73
CA GLU A 366 -10.57 28.20 -25.53
C GLU A 366 -11.12 29.62 -25.80
N LYS A 367 -11.06 30.10 -27.04
CA LYS A 367 -11.59 31.44 -27.44
C LYS A 367 -13.07 31.41 -27.86
N GLN A 368 -13.64 30.25 -28.15
CA GLN A 368 -15.04 30.14 -28.68
C GLN A 368 -16.08 29.72 -27.66
N THR A 369 -15.74 29.37 -26.44
CA THR A 369 -16.72 29.33 -25.38
C THR A 369 -16.95 30.79 -24.95
N ALA A 370 -17.91 31.45 -25.61
CA ALA A 370 -18.52 32.68 -25.08
C ALA A 370 -18.80 32.44 -23.60
N ASP A 371 -18.29 33.34 -22.75
CA ASP A 371 -18.46 33.24 -21.31
C ASP A 371 -19.97 33.23 -21.07
N PRO A 372 -20.63 32.14 -20.58
CA PRO A 372 -22.08 32.12 -20.40
C PRO A 372 -22.56 33.16 -19.38
N PHE A 373 -21.61 33.90 -18.81
CA PHE A 373 -21.77 34.99 -17.85
C PHE A 373 -21.35 36.36 -18.41
N ASP A 374 -21.54 36.60 -19.74
CA ASP A 374 -21.33 37.90 -20.31
C ASP A 374 -22.34 38.89 -19.66
N ALA A 375 -21.82 39.98 -19.12
CA ALA A 375 -22.56 40.98 -18.36
C ALA A 375 -23.78 41.57 -19.11
N SER A 376 -23.87 41.39 -20.42
CA SER A 376 -24.94 41.84 -21.28
C SER A 376 -26.17 40.93 -21.28
N SER A 377 -26.07 39.69 -20.78
CA SER A 377 -27.16 38.69 -20.79
C SER A 377 -27.75 38.40 -19.41
N LEU A 378 -27.20 38.96 -18.34
CA LEU A 378 -27.61 38.70 -16.95
C LEU A 378 -28.64 39.69 -16.44
N THR A 379 -29.59 39.18 -15.66
CA THR A 379 -30.54 40.07 -14.96
C THR A 379 -29.85 40.95 -13.91
N PRO A 380 -30.29 42.17 -13.64
CA PRO A 380 -29.64 43.08 -12.69
C PRO A 380 -29.42 42.48 -11.28
N GLU A 381 -30.32 41.56 -10.86
CA GLU A 381 -30.23 40.86 -9.55
C GLU A 381 -29.08 39.85 -9.50
N VAL A 382 -28.86 39.13 -10.59
CA VAL A 382 -27.75 38.17 -10.70
C VAL A 382 -26.43 38.90 -10.81
N GLN A 383 -26.40 40.04 -11.51
CA GLN A 383 -25.20 40.88 -11.62
C GLN A 383 -24.76 41.45 -10.27
N ALA A 384 -25.69 41.94 -9.48
CA ALA A 384 -25.46 42.43 -8.11
C ALA A 384 -24.99 41.28 -7.17
N THR A 385 -25.41 40.04 -7.42
CA THR A 385 -24.98 38.87 -6.64
C THR A 385 -23.57 38.45 -7.02
N MET A 386 -23.18 38.54 -8.29
CA MET A 386 -21.83 38.23 -8.76
C MET A 386 -20.78 39.19 -8.24
N GLU A 387 -21.12 40.44 -7.96
CA GLU A 387 -20.17 41.41 -7.39
C GLU A 387 -19.95 41.24 -5.88
N ARG A 388 -20.75 40.38 -5.21
CA ARG A 388 -20.58 40.12 -3.78
C ARG A 388 -19.28 39.36 -3.50
N PRO A 389 -18.64 39.66 -2.36
CA PRO A 389 -17.45 38.94 -1.96
C PRO A 389 -17.75 37.46 -1.60
N VAL A 390 -16.83 36.56 -1.92
CA VAL A 390 -16.94 35.12 -1.60
C VAL A 390 -17.06 34.87 -0.10
N THR A 391 -16.65 35.81 0.75
CA THR A 391 -16.77 35.73 2.21
C THR A 391 -18.22 35.62 2.67
N ASP A 392 -19.17 36.16 1.90
CA ASP A 392 -20.63 36.15 2.23
C ASP A 392 -21.23 34.74 2.13
N LEU A 393 -20.58 33.81 1.43
CA LEU A 393 -20.97 32.40 1.34
C LEU A 393 -20.73 31.61 2.62
N ASN A 394 -20.04 32.18 3.62
CA ASN A 394 -19.66 31.48 4.87
C ASN A 394 -19.06 30.10 4.67
N LEU A 395 -18.09 30.00 3.79
CA LEU A 395 -17.41 28.76 3.44
C LEU A 395 -16.50 28.25 4.57
N SER A 396 -16.31 26.94 4.61
CA SER A 396 -15.37 26.30 5.53
C SER A 396 -13.92 26.81 5.35
N VAL A 397 -13.07 26.59 6.35
CA VAL A 397 -11.66 27.03 6.31
C VAL A 397 -10.92 26.44 5.10
N ARG A 398 -11.27 25.22 4.69
CA ARG A 398 -10.67 24.56 3.52
C ARG A 398 -11.08 25.23 2.22
N ALA A 399 -12.37 25.49 2.06
CA ALA A 399 -12.89 26.16 0.87
C ALA A 399 -12.35 27.60 0.78
N ARG A 400 -12.31 28.36 1.88
CA ARG A 400 -11.71 29.72 1.93
C ARG A 400 -10.24 29.73 1.53
N LYS A 401 -9.43 28.76 2.04
CA LYS A 401 -8.00 28.67 1.66
C LYS A 401 -7.83 28.38 0.16
N CYS A 402 -8.72 27.60 -0.44
CA CYS A 402 -8.71 27.35 -1.88
C CYS A 402 -9.05 28.65 -2.65
N MET A 403 -10.09 29.37 -2.25
CA MET A 403 -10.47 30.65 -2.87
C MET A 403 -9.31 31.67 -2.86
N ASN A 404 -8.67 31.81 -1.69
CA ASN A 404 -7.49 32.70 -1.56
C ASN A 404 -6.32 32.26 -2.45
N ARG A 405 -6.11 30.95 -2.62
CA ARG A 405 -5.03 30.41 -3.45
C ARG A 405 -5.28 30.60 -4.94
N LEU A 406 -6.54 30.53 -5.34
CA LEU A 406 -6.97 30.78 -6.73
C LEU A 406 -7.21 32.28 -7.02
N ASN A 407 -6.92 33.16 -6.05
CA ASN A 407 -7.20 34.61 -6.10
C ASN A 407 -8.65 34.95 -6.41
N ILE A 408 -9.60 34.14 -5.95
CA ILE A 408 -11.03 34.35 -6.13
C ILE A 408 -11.53 35.24 -5.01
N GLN A 409 -11.99 36.45 -5.33
CA GLN A 409 -12.50 37.44 -4.36
C GLN A 409 -14.01 37.61 -4.43
N THR A 410 -14.63 37.42 -5.60
CA THR A 410 -16.05 37.61 -5.82
C THR A 410 -16.77 36.31 -6.18
N ILE A 411 -18.08 36.27 -5.98
CA ILE A 411 -18.92 35.12 -6.39
C ILE A 411 -18.87 34.96 -7.91
N GLY A 412 -18.79 36.05 -8.67
CA GLY A 412 -18.66 36.01 -10.12
C GLY A 412 -17.38 35.32 -10.59
N GLU A 413 -16.24 35.55 -9.91
CA GLU A 413 -14.98 34.86 -10.21
C GLU A 413 -15.06 33.39 -9.85
N LEU A 414 -15.76 33.02 -8.75
CA LEU A 414 -15.97 31.65 -8.33
C LEU A 414 -16.77 30.86 -9.37
N VAL A 415 -17.84 31.43 -9.87
CA VAL A 415 -18.77 30.78 -10.82
C VAL A 415 -18.12 30.55 -12.19
N ARG A 416 -17.14 31.37 -12.56
CA ARG A 416 -16.35 31.20 -13.79
C ARG A 416 -15.38 30.03 -13.75
N LYS A 417 -15.12 29.47 -12.55
CA LYS A 417 -14.25 28.30 -12.38
C LYS A 417 -15.02 27.01 -12.62
N THR A 418 -14.35 26.03 -13.22
CA THR A 418 -14.89 24.67 -13.38
C THR A 418 -14.69 23.85 -12.09
N PRO A 419 -15.51 22.83 -11.84
CA PRO A 419 -15.29 21.88 -10.74
C PRO A 419 -13.90 21.26 -10.76
N ASP A 420 -13.36 20.95 -11.95
CA ASP A 420 -12.05 20.32 -12.12
C ASP A 420 -10.92 21.25 -11.74
N GLU A 421 -10.96 22.53 -12.16
CA GLU A 421 -9.99 23.56 -11.75
C GLU A 421 -9.93 23.75 -10.23
N MET A 422 -11.06 23.56 -9.54
CA MET A 422 -11.13 23.66 -8.08
C MET A 422 -10.59 22.41 -7.40
N LEU A 423 -10.84 21.23 -7.97
CA LEU A 423 -10.33 19.95 -7.46
C LEU A 423 -8.82 19.81 -7.62
N GLU A 424 -8.19 20.50 -8.56
CA GLU A 424 -6.74 20.59 -8.69
C GLU A 424 -6.08 21.33 -7.51
N CYS A 425 -6.85 22.05 -6.71
CA CYS A 425 -6.32 22.78 -5.56
C CYS A 425 -5.92 21.81 -4.42
N LYS A 426 -4.67 21.89 -3.98
CA LYS A 426 -4.14 21.06 -2.88
C LYS A 426 -5.00 21.19 -1.62
N ASN A 427 -5.46 20.07 -1.07
CA ASN A 427 -6.36 19.97 0.08
C ASN A 427 -7.82 20.42 -0.15
N PHE A 428 -8.25 20.56 -1.40
CA PHE A 428 -9.64 20.79 -1.77
C PHE A 428 -10.21 19.50 -2.38
N GLY A 429 -11.31 19.00 -1.84
CA GLY A 429 -11.91 17.73 -2.26
C GLY A 429 -13.39 17.87 -2.57
N VAL A 430 -14.00 16.77 -3.00
CA VAL A 430 -15.42 16.68 -3.40
C VAL A 430 -16.38 17.22 -2.31
N THR A 431 -16.06 17.02 -1.03
CA THR A 431 -16.84 17.54 0.10
C THR A 431 -16.86 19.06 0.12
N SER A 432 -15.72 19.72 -0.13
CA SER A 432 -15.64 21.19 -0.19
C SER A 432 -16.27 21.76 -1.45
N LEU A 433 -16.23 21.00 -2.56
CA LEU A 433 -16.92 21.34 -3.79
C LEU A 433 -18.45 21.28 -3.60
N ASN A 434 -18.94 20.24 -2.96
CA ASN A 434 -20.38 20.11 -2.65
C ASN A 434 -20.87 21.21 -1.70
N GLU A 435 -20.05 21.60 -0.72
CA GLU A 435 -20.33 22.75 0.14
C GLU A 435 -20.55 24.05 -0.68
N ILE A 436 -19.67 24.29 -1.66
CA ILE A 436 -19.80 25.45 -2.55
C ILE A 436 -21.08 25.37 -3.38
N ARG A 437 -21.39 24.20 -3.95
CA ARG A 437 -22.63 23.96 -4.71
C ARG A 437 -23.87 24.26 -3.85
N GLU A 438 -23.92 23.73 -2.63
CA GLU A 438 -25.02 23.99 -1.69
C GLU A 438 -25.16 25.48 -1.35
N LYS A 439 -24.06 26.21 -1.22
CA LYS A 439 -24.05 27.65 -0.92
C LYS A 439 -24.46 28.52 -2.12
N LEU A 440 -24.32 28.03 -3.34
CA LEU A 440 -24.75 28.72 -4.56
C LEU A 440 -26.23 28.47 -4.92
N ILE A 441 -26.83 27.37 -4.42
CA ILE A 441 -28.26 27.05 -4.65
C ILE A 441 -29.22 28.23 -4.31
N PRO A 442 -29.08 28.92 -3.15
CA PRO A 442 -29.98 30.01 -2.80
C PRO A 442 -29.97 31.20 -3.77
N PHE A 443 -28.86 31.32 -4.54
CA PHE A 443 -28.69 32.39 -5.53
C PHE A 443 -29.08 31.93 -6.94
N ASN A 444 -29.49 30.67 -7.10
CA ASN A 444 -29.84 30.06 -8.39
C ASN A 444 -28.72 30.15 -9.43
N ILE A 445 -27.45 30.03 -8.96
CA ILE A 445 -26.24 30.13 -9.76
C ILE A 445 -25.51 28.78 -9.66
N LYS A 446 -24.93 28.35 -10.79
CA LYS A 446 -24.11 27.11 -10.89
C LYS A 446 -22.68 27.43 -11.31
N LEU A 447 -21.76 26.50 -11.04
CA LEU A 447 -20.40 26.60 -11.52
C LEU A 447 -20.35 26.40 -13.03
N ARG A 448 -19.29 26.92 -13.67
CA ARG A 448 -19.05 26.75 -15.11
C ARG A 448 -18.95 25.24 -15.44
N GLY A 449 -19.77 24.81 -16.38
CA GLY A 449 -19.81 23.40 -16.84
C GLY A 449 -20.84 22.51 -16.11
N GLU A 450 -21.71 23.06 -15.24
CA GLU A 450 -22.79 22.32 -14.53
C GLU A 450 -24.20 22.66 -15.03
#